data_a8584a317a260b021f9d92d97e66c9b1
#
_entry.id   a8584a317a260b021f9d92d97e66c9b1
#
_cell.length_a   1.000
_cell.length_b   1.000
_cell.length_c   1.000
_cell.angle_alpha   90.00
_cell.angle_beta   90.00
_cell.angle_gamma   90.00
#
_symmetry.space_group_name_H-M   'P 1'
#
loop_
_entity.id
_entity.type
_entity.pdbx_description
1 polymer ?
#
loop_
_entity_poly.entity_id
_entity_poly.type
_entity_poly.pdbx_seq_one_letter_code
_entity_poly.pdbx_strand_id
1 'polypeptide(L)'
;MLDDLDLSNIADEHARQAIQLLLNLVETLSAENRALREENQRLRDENNRLKGEQGKPDILPNKRPPATNHSSEEERHKERPHQKGRKVDQITIDRTEDCRVDRAILPKDAELKGYEPVVVQDLVLRTDNVLFRKEKWYAASTSRSYLAELPPGYDGQYGPNVKALAIVLAYGTKVSEPQILDLFRSAGCQVSAGSLSNWLIHDQDGFHAEKDAIVEAGLRSSPWQQADDTATRVNGQNQYCQILCNPLYTAYRTTAAKDRLSVLDVLRNGRPRTFRLNADALVQLQAVGIAQITRQRLLLALPWEQDLDEATIHALLASQLPQLGKEARKWIVDATAVAAYHAQLEFPIVRLLLCDDAPQFQCLTDDLALCWVHDGRHYKKLGHCSRCIGGR
;
A
#
# COMPACT_ATOMS: atom_id res chain seq x y z
N MET A 1 -33.99 15.47 -14.57
CA MET A 1 -33.87 15.07 -16.00
C MET A 1 -35.24 14.76 -16.63
N LEU A 2 -36.22 14.27 -15.91
CA LEU A 2 -37.64 14.12 -16.41
C LEU A 2 -38.43 15.40 -16.15
N ASP A 3 -38.10 16.19 -15.15
CA ASP A 3 -38.75 17.46 -14.77
C ASP A 3 -38.54 18.59 -15.79
N ASP A 4 -37.57 18.45 -16.71
CA ASP A 4 -37.25 19.47 -17.72
C ASP A 4 -37.94 19.22 -19.08
N LEU A 5 -38.81 18.20 -19.20
CA LEU A 5 -39.53 17.89 -20.44
C LEU A 5 -40.72 18.83 -20.59
N ASP A 6 -40.55 19.84 -21.45
CA ASP A 6 -41.64 20.74 -21.81
C ASP A 6 -42.60 20.09 -22.83
N LEU A 7 -43.75 19.62 -22.36
CA LEU A 7 -44.79 18.99 -23.14
C LEU A 7 -45.69 20.00 -23.90
N SER A 8 -45.48 21.30 -23.69
CA SER A 8 -46.33 22.35 -24.30
C SER A 8 -46.18 22.44 -25.80
N ASN A 9 -45.07 21.95 -26.37
CA ASN A 9 -44.76 21.97 -27.79
C ASN A 9 -45.40 20.82 -28.60
N ILE A 10 -46.10 19.89 -27.94
CA ILE A 10 -46.76 18.77 -28.61
C ILE A 10 -48.18 19.18 -29.00
N ALA A 11 -48.43 19.30 -30.29
CA ALA A 11 -49.73 19.76 -30.85
C ALA A 11 -50.84 18.73 -30.69
N ASP A 12 -50.52 17.44 -30.64
CA ASP A 12 -51.50 16.34 -30.51
C ASP A 12 -51.80 16.10 -29.02
N GLU A 13 -53.05 16.38 -28.62
CA GLU A 13 -53.58 16.22 -27.29
C GLU A 13 -53.54 14.77 -26.79
N HIS A 14 -53.81 13.80 -27.65
CA HIS A 14 -53.76 12.37 -27.28
C HIS A 14 -52.32 11.92 -27.07
N ALA A 15 -51.38 12.39 -27.87
CA ALA A 15 -49.95 12.11 -27.69
C ALA A 15 -49.42 12.74 -26.38
N ARG A 16 -49.82 13.96 -26.05
CA ARG A 16 -49.46 14.65 -24.79
C ARG A 16 -49.94 13.89 -23.56
N GLN A 17 -51.22 13.45 -23.57
CA GLN A 17 -51.78 12.66 -22.48
C GLN A 17 -51.10 11.29 -22.31
N ALA A 18 -50.80 10.61 -23.44
CA ALA A 18 -50.08 9.34 -23.42
C ALA A 18 -48.65 9.50 -22.82
N ILE A 19 -47.90 10.56 -23.18
CA ILE A 19 -46.58 10.86 -22.64
C ILE A 19 -46.65 11.19 -21.16
N GLN A 20 -47.67 11.97 -20.72
CA GLN A 20 -47.86 12.27 -19.29
C GLN A 20 -48.14 11.01 -18.49
N LEU A 21 -48.92 10.08 -18.99
CA LEU A 21 -49.17 8.79 -18.34
C LEU A 21 -47.90 7.93 -18.28
N LEU A 22 -47.09 7.93 -19.34
CA LEU A 22 -45.81 7.22 -19.36
C LEU A 22 -44.82 7.83 -18.36
N LEU A 23 -44.70 9.15 -18.26
CA LEU A 23 -43.86 9.83 -17.31
C LEU A 23 -44.28 9.48 -15.86
N ASN A 24 -45.56 9.54 -15.53
CA ASN A 24 -46.06 9.17 -14.22
C ASN A 24 -45.81 7.69 -13.91
N LEU A 25 -45.90 6.81 -14.90
CA LEU A 25 -45.58 5.38 -14.75
C LEU A 25 -44.07 5.18 -14.49
N VAL A 26 -43.20 5.89 -15.23
CA VAL A 26 -41.75 5.84 -15.03
C VAL A 26 -41.36 6.35 -13.65
N GLU A 27 -41.97 7.42 -13.16
CA GLU A 27 -41.74 7.94 -11.80
C GLU A 27 -42.17 6.92 -10.74
N THR A 28 -43.36 6.34 -10.89
CA THR A 28 -43.87 5.31 -9.97
C THR A 28 -42.93 4.09 -9.97
N LEU A 29 -42.58 3.56 -11.13
CA LEU A 29 -41.63 2.42 -11.23
C LEU A 29 -40.23 2.75 -10.69
N SER A 30 -39.79 3.97 -10.86
CA SER A 30 -38.51 4.44 -10.31
C SER A 30 -38.54 4.51 -8.78
N ALA A 31 -39.63 4.95 -8.21
CA ALA A 31 -39.85 4.98 -6.75
C ALA A 31 -39.94 3.56 -6.18
N GLU A 32 -40.71 2.67 -6.83
CA GLU A 32 -40.76 1.26 -6.42
C GLU A 32 -39.44 0.55 -6.52
N ASN A 33 -38.66 0.77 -7.59
CA ASN A 33 -37.31 0.22 -7.74
C ASN A 33 -36.35 0.69 -6.64
N ARG A 34 -36.50 1.96 -6.21
CA ARG A 34 -35.69 2.49 -5.10
C ARG A 34 -36.07 1.80 -3.81
N ALA A 35 -37.36 1.69 -3.50
CA ALA A 35 -37.87 1.02 -2.30
C ALA A 35 -37.43 -0.46 -2.26
N LEU A 36 -37.57 -1.19 -3.37
CA LEU A 36 -37.13 -2.58 -3.46
C LEU A 36 -35.61 -2.75 -3.30
N ARG A 37 -34.80 -1.81 -3.77
CA ARG A 37 -33.34 -1.84 -3.57
C ARG A 37 -32.98 -1.61 -2.09
N GLU A 38 -33.66 -0.69 -1.44
CA GLU A 38 -33.46 -0.41 -0.01
C GLU A 38 -33.87 -1.61 0.85
N GLU A 39 -34.99 -2.26 0.52
CA GLU A 39 -35.45 -3.46 1.22
C GLU A 39 -34.50 -4.66 0.97
N ASN A 40 -34.07 -4.88 -0.26
CA ASN A 40 -33.06 -5.90 -0.56
C ASN A 40 -31.74 -5.67 0.21
N GLN A 41 -31.31 -4.41 0.34
CA GLN A 41 -30.10 -4.11 1.10
C GLN A 41 -30.34 -4.40 2.58
N ARG A 42 -31.48 -4.00 3.16
CA ARG A 42 -31.84 -4.29 4.55
C ARG A 42 -31.86 -5.79 4.83
N LEU A 43 -32.49 -6.57 3.94
CA LEU A 43 -32.55 -8.03 4.08
C LEU A 43 -31.18 -8.68 3.97
N ARG A 44 -30.29 -8.17 3.12
CA ARG A 44 -28.90 -8.63 3.04
C ARG A 44 -28.11 -8.33 4.31
N ASP A 45 -28.25 -7.12 4.85
CA ASP A 45 -27.56 -6.71 6.06
C ASP A 45 -28.06 -7.53 7.27
N GLU A 46 -29.35 -7.84 7.33
CA GLU A 46 -29.91 -8.71 8.36
C GLU A 46 -29.46 -10.16 8.22
N ASN A 47 -29.37 -10.66 6.99
CA ASN A 47 -28.83 -11.99 6.71
C ASN A 47 -27.36 -12.11 7.09
N ASN A 48 -26.55 -11.09 6.80
CA ASN A 48 -25.14 -11.03 7.21
C ASN A 48 -25.02 -10.96 8.74
N ARG A 49 -25.88 -10.18 9.42
CA ARG A 49 -25.94 -10.14 10.88
C ARG A 49 -26.28 -11.50 11.49
N LEU A 50 -27.24 -12.21 10.91
CA LEU A 50 -27.63 -13.56 11.36
C LEU A 50 -26.55 -14.59 11.12
N LYS A 51 -25.72 -14.41 10.08
CA LYS A 51 -24.55 -15.26 9.79
C LYS A 51 -23.30 -14.86 10.58
N GLY A 52 -23.33 -13.79 11.38
CA GLY A 52 -22.17 -13.25 12.07
C GLY A 52 -21.17 -12.55 11.15
N GLU A 53 -21.59 -12.21 9.92
CA GLU A 53 -20.78 -11.45 8.97
C GLU A 53 -21.03 -9.94 9.15
N GLN A 54 -20.01 -9.12 8.82
CA GLN A 54 -20.14 -7.66 8.89
C GLN A 54 -21.06 -7.15 7.77
N GLY A 55 -22.10 -6.41 8.12
CA GLY A 55 -22.95 -5.69 7.15
C GLY A 55 -22.17 -4.57 6.43
N LYS A 56 -22.76 -4.05 5.35
CA LYS A 56 -22.22 -2.91 4.62
C LYS A 56 -22.07 -1.70 5.59
N PRO A 57 -20.89 -1.05 5.64
CA PRO A 57 -20.72 0.13 6.49
C PRO A 57 -21.67 1.25 6.04
N ASP A 58 -22.36 1.85 6.99
CA ASP A 58 -23.21 3.02 6.76
C ASP A 58 -22.31 4.23 6.48
N ILE A 59 -22.15 4.58 5.21
CA ILE A 59 -21.39 5.75 4.77
C ILE A 59 -22.34 6.94 4.84
N LEU A 60 -22.36 7.59 6.00
CA LEU A 60 -23.05 8.88 6.13
C LEU A 60 -22.29 9.96 5.35
N PRO A 61 -22.96 10.79 4.54
CA PRO A 61 -22.32 11.92 3.91
C PRO A 61 -21.76 12.83 4.99
N ASN A 62 -20.51 13.26 4.81
CA ASN A 62 -19.80 14.15 5.74
C ASN A 62 -20.47 15.53 5.73
N LYS A 63 -21.56 15.68 6.48
CA LYS A 63 -22.20 16.98 6.72
C LYS A 63 -21.31 17.73 7.72
N ARG A 64 -20.61 18.74 7.27
CA ARG A 64 -19.86 19.65 8.13
C ARG A 64 -20.80 20.25 9.17
N PRO A 65 -20.55 20.10 10.48
CA PRO A 65 -21.23 20.92 11.47
C PRO A 65 -20.83 22.38 11.28
N PRO A 66 -21.72 23.36 11.51
CA PRO A 66 -21.33 24.74 11.43
C PRO A 66 -20.31 25.06 12.54
N ALA A 67 -19.15 25.47 12.08
CA ALA A 67 -18.13 26.29 12.71
C ALA A 67 -17.82 26.15 14.21
N THR A 68 -16.93 25.23 14.54
CA THR A 68 -15.73 25.52 15.35
C THR A 68 -14.60 24.65 14.81
N ASN A 69 -13.91 25.15 13.83
CA ASN A 69 -12.84 24.43 13.16
C ASN A 69 -11.54 24.64 13.95
N HIS A 70 -11.20 23.71 14.85
CA HIS A 70 -9.89 23.64 15.51
C HIS A 70 -8.88 22.83 14.68
N SER A 71 -9.14 22.65 13.38
CA SER A 71 -8.21 21.92 12.52
C SER A 71 -7.17 22.89 11.97
N SER A 72 -5.94 22.42 11.84
CA SER A 72 -4.84 23.10 11.14
C SER A 72 -5.09 23.32 9.65
N GLU A 73 -6.32 23.16 9.19
CA GLU A 73 -6.73 23.35 7.79
C GLU A 73 -6.67 24.83 7.37
N GLU A 74 -6.88 25.79 8.30
CA GLU A 74 -6.63 27.21 8.05
C GLU A 74 -5.16 27.53 7.78
N GLU A 75 -4.24 26.78 8.40
CA GLU A 75 -2.80 26.91 8.10
C GLU A 75 -2.40 26.33 6.74
N ARG A 76 -3.14 25.34 6.24
CA ARG A 76 -2.94 24.77 4.89
C ARG A 76 -3.47 25.69 3.80
N HIS A 77 -4.43 26.55 4.10
CA HIS A 77 -5.00 27.52 3.17
C HIS A 77 -4.34 28.90 3.20
N LYS A 78 -3.31 29.12 4.05
CA LYS A 78 -2.46 30.30 3.88
C LYS A 78 -1.85 30.26 2.49
N GLU A 79 -2.26 31.20 1.66
CA GLU A 79 -1.70 31.41 0.33
C GLU A 79 -0.17 31.50 0.45
N ARG A 80 0.50 30.44 0.09
CA ARG A 80 1.93 30.53 -0.17
C ARG A 80 2.05 31.37 -1.43
N PRO A 81 2.91 32.42 -1.48
CA PRO A 81 3.16 33.17 -2.70
C PRO A 81 3.77 32.18 -3.72
N HIS A 82 2.92 31.52 -4.46
CA HIS A 82 3.31 30.65 -5.54
C HIS A 82 3.55 31.56 -6.74
N GLN A 83 4.79 31.93 -6.99
CA GLN A 83 5.20 32.35 -8.32
C GLN A 83 5.06 31.12 -9.22
N LYS A 84 3.88 31.00 -9.85
CA LYS A 84 3.67 30.02 -10.90
C LYS A 84 4.53 30.46 -12.08
N GLY A 85 5.72 29.88 -12.24
CA GLY A 85 6.44 29.92 -13.51
C GLY A 85 5.47 29.49 -14.61
N ARG A 86 5.52 30.13 -15.78
CA ARG A 86 4.65 29.74 -16.89
C ARG A 86 4.92 28.29 -17.21
N LYS A 87 3.87 27.47 -17.31
CA LYS A 87 3.98 26.04 -17.63
C LYS A 87 4.81 25.80 -18.90
N VAL A 88 4.69 26.72 -19.87
CA VAL A 88 5.41 26.70 -21.14
C VAL A 88 6.93 26.79 -20.96
N ASP A 89 7.42 27.52 -19.94
CA ASP A 89 8.86 27.72 -19.70
C ASP A 89 9.58 26.43 -19.21
N GLN A 90 8.79 25.41 -18.80
CA GLN A 90 9.28 24.09 -18.33
C GLN A 90 9.19 23.01 -19.40
N ILE A 91 8.66 23.33 -20.60
CA ILE A 91 8.44 22.37 -21.67
C ILE A 91 9.60 22.43 -22.66
N THR A 92 10.26 21.29 -22.90
CA THR A 92 11.20 21.13 -24.00
C THR A 92 10.41 20.94 -25.29
N ILE A 93 10.72 21.72 -26.33
CA ILE A 93 10.07 21.61 -27.62
C ILE A 93 10.77 20.52 -28.43
N ASP A 94 10.07 19.43 -28.75
CA ASP A 94 10.61 18.32 -29.53
C ASP A 94 10.60 18.61 -31.05
N ARG A 95 9.58 19.33 -31.53
CA ARG A 95 9.43 19.70 -32.95
C ARG A 95 8.64 21.00 -33.11
N THR A 96 8.89 21.70 -34.19
CA THR A 96 8.15 22.90 -34.59
C THR A 96 7.45 22.64 -35.90
N GLU A 97 6.18 22.98 -35.99
CA GLU A 97 5.37 22.86 -37.21
C GLU A 97 4.75 24.20 -37.55
N ASP A 98 4.89 24.65 -38.80
CA ASP A 98 4.28 25.87 -39.28
C ASP A 98 2.85 25.59 -39.75
N CYS A 99 1.88 26.14 -39.06
CA CYS A 99 0.47 26.16 -39.49
C CYS A 99 0.26 27.34 -40.45
N ARG A 100 -0.12 27.03 -41.66
CA ARG A 100 -0.31 28.07 -42.72
C ARG A 100 -1.78 28.30 -42.94
N VAL A 101 -2.14 29.56 -43.12
CA VAL A 101 -3.49 29.97 -43.55
C VAL A 101 -3.68 29.59 -45.05
N ASP A 102 -4.85 29.07 -45.39
CA ASP A 102 -5.18 28.83 -46.78
C ASP A 102 -5.19 30.17 -47.55
N ARG A 103 -4.28 30.28 -48.50
CA ARG A 103 -4.13 31.53 -49.28
C ARG A 103 -5.34 31.88 -50.14
N ALA A 104 -6.22 30.90 -50.42
CA ALA A 104 -7.44 31.15 -51.19
C ALA A 104 -8.46 32.01 -50.45
N ILE A 105 -8.40 32.04 -49.12
CA ILE A 105 -9.33 32.84 -48.30
C ILE A 105 -8.80 34.22 -47.94
N LEU A 106 -7.52 34.50 -48.29
CA LEU A 106 -6.90 35.78 -47.95
C LEU A 106 -7.26 36.87 -48.94
N PRO A 107 -7.63 38.10 -48.48
CA PRO A 107 -7.76 39.26 -49.33
C PRO A 107 -6.45 39.61 -50.04
N LYS A 108 -6.52 40.32 -51.19
CA LYS A 108 -5.34 40.62 -52.00
C LYS A 108 -4.32 41.53 -51.33
N ASP A 109 -4.77 42.29 -50.34
CA ASP A 109 -4.00 43.21 -49.52
C ASP A 109 -3.50 42.62 -48.19
N ALA A 110 -3.70 41.30 -47.96
CA ALA A 110 -3.27 40.63 -46.77
C ALA A 110 -1.73 40.51 -46.72
N GLU A 111 -1.16 40.97 -45.62
CA GLU A 111 0.29 40.88 -45.31
C GLU A 111 0.58 39.95 -44.15
N LEU A 112 1.60 39.14 -44.29
CA LEU A 112 2.07 38.27 -43.18
C LEU A 112 2.73 39.14 -42.08
N LYS A 113 2.16 39.13 -40.89
CA LYS A 113 2.66 39.88 -39.72
C LYS A 113 3.50 39.03 -38.75
N GLY A 114 3.81 37.78 -39.12
CA GLY A 114 4.60 36.87 -38.33
C GLY A 114 3.81 35.62 -37.87
N TYR A 115 4.28 34.96 -36.83
CA TYR A 115 3.69 33.77 -36.27
C TYR A 115 3.35 34.00 -34.79
N GLU A 116 2.20 33.46 -34.38
CA GLU A 116 1.81 33.37 -32.98
C GLU A 116 2.15 31.96 -32.49
N PRO A 117 3.12 31.80 -31.55
CA PRO A 117 3.54 30.52 -31.06
C PRO A 117 2.55 29.91 -30.07
N VAL A 118 2.12 28.71 -30.31
CA VAL A 118 1.27 27.90 -29.37
C VAL A 118 2.00 26.58 -29.10
N VAL A 119 2.23 26.29 -27.82
CA VAL A 119 2.84 25.02 -27.41
C VAL A 119 1.74 24.04 -26.98
N VAL A 120 1.69 22.90 -27.65
CA VAL A 120 0.78 21.78 -27.34
C VAL A 120 1.59 20.60 -26.89
N GLN A 121 1.28 20.06 -25.70
CA GLN A 121 1.84 18.79 -25.23
C GLN A 121 0.90 17.65 -25.60
N ASP A 122 1.46 16.63 -26.20
CA ASP A 122 0.77 15.36 -26.50
C ASP A 122 1.60 14.19 -26.05
N LEU A 123 0.99 13.01 -25.88
CA LEU A 123 1.64 11.77 -25.50
C LEU A 123 1.49 10.76 -26.63
N VAL A 124 2.60 10.34 -27.22
CA VAL A 124 2.63 9.32 -28.26
C VAL A 124 3.22 8.03 -27.71
N LEU A 125 2.41 6.98 -27.62
CA LEU A 125 2.86 5.64 -27.28
C LEU A 125 3.12 4.85 -28.56
N ARG A 126 4.36 4.42 -28.76
CA ARG A 126 4.76 3.59 -29.90
C ARG A 126 5.78 2.57 -29.47
N THR A 127 5.84 1.44 -30.17
CA THR A 127 6.90 0.45 -30.04
C THR A 127 8.20 0.92 -30.70
N ASP A 128 9.33 0.53 -30.13
CA ASP A 128 10.65 0.64 -30.72
C ASP A 128 11.21 -0.78 -30.96
N ASN A 129 10.97 -1.30 -32.16
CA ASN A 129 11.35 -2.66 -32.53
C ASN A 129 12.74 -2.65 -33.18
N VAL A 130 13.76 -3.08 -32.41
CA VAL A 130 15.16 -3.06 -32.84
C VAL A 130 15.60 -4.45 -33.31
N LEU A 131 16.15 -4.54 -34.51
CA LEU A 131 16.83 -5.73 -35.02
C LEU A 131 18.32 -5.70 -34.67
N PHE A 132 18.70 -6.42 -33.62
CA PHE A 132 20.11 -6.59 -33.29
C PHE A 132 20.75 -7.67 -34.18
N ARG A 133 21.69 -7.29 -35.02
CA ARG A 133 22.48 -8.20 -35.86
C ARG A 133 23.76 -8.56 -35.12
N LYS A 134 23.76 -9.70 -34.42
CA LYS A 134 24.91 -10.20 -33.63
C LYS A 134 25.93 -10.84 -34.54
N GLU A 135 27.19 -10.36 -34.48
CA GLU A 135 28.30 -11.04 -35.17
C GLU A 135 28.53 -12.42 -34.57
N LYS A 136 28.74 -13.39 -35.45
CA LYS A 136 29.09 -14.76 -35.09
C LYS A 136 30.37 -15.15 -35.77
N TRP A 137 31.40 -15.45 -34.99
CA TRP A 137 32.70 -15.90 -35.45
C TRP A 137 32.90 -17.37 -35.10
N TYR A 138 33.62 -18.10 -35.96
CA TYR A 138 34.02 -19.46 -35.68
C TYR A 138 35.55 -19.57 -35.81
N ALA A 139 36.21 -20.12 -34.78
CA ALA A 139 37.63 -20.38 -34.78
C ALA A 139 37.88 -21.89 -34.99
N ALA A 140 38.39 -22.29 -36.13
CA ALA A 140 38.69 -23.70 -36.44
C ALA A 140 39.78 -24.26 -35.51
N SER A 141 40.76 -23.44 -35.10
CA SER A 141 41.84 -23.85 -34.19
C SER A 141 41.36 -24.30 -32.79
N THR A 142 40.25 -23.76 -32.32
CA THR A 142 39.68 -24.05 -30.99
C THR A 142 38.33 -24.78 -31.06
N SER A 143 37.82 -25.00 -32.29
CA SER A 143 36.46 -25.54 -32.53
C SER A 143 35.37 -24.79 -31.78
N ARG A 144 35.52 -23.48 -31.56
CA ARG A 144 34.58 -22.65 -30.82
C ARG A 144 33.92 -21.58 -31.65
N SER A 145 32.64 -21.35 -31.39
CA SER A 145 31.91 -20.21 -31.92
C SER A 145 31.85 -19.08 -30.87
N TYR A 146 32.03 -17.86 -31.34
CA TYR A 146 31.93 -16.62 -30.55
C TYR A 146 30.77 -15.82 -31.11
N LEU A 147 29.89 -15.37 -30.22
CA LEU A 147 28.71 -14.60 -30.56
C LEU A 147 28.72 -13.26 -29.79
N ALA A 148 28.49 -12.17 -30.51
CA ALA A 148 28.39 -10.86 -29.88
C ALA A 148 27.26 -10.83 -28.84
N GLU A 149 27.44 -10.10 -27.76
CA GLU A 149 26.41 -9.89 -26.72
C GLU A 149 25.42 -8.82 -27.17
N LEU A 150 24.25 -8.81 -26.56
CA LEU A 150 23.30 -7.71 -26.67
C LEU A 150 23.76 -6.53 -25.81
N PRO A 151 23.34 -5.30 -26.13
CA PRO A 151 23.60 -4.16 -25.26
C PRO A 151 23.04 -4.38 -23.85
N PRO A 152 23.65 -3.77 -22.80
CA PRO A 152 23.17 -3.88 -21.43
C PRO A 152 21.68 -3.58 -21.29
N GLY A 153 20.95 -4.40 -20.52
CA GLY A 153 19.51 -4.28 -20.29
C GLY A 153 18.63 -4.98 -21.33
N TYR A 154 19.21 -5.47 -22.45
CA TYR A 154 18.49 -6.28 -23.43
C TYR A 154 18.78 -7.76 -23.19
N ASP A 155 17.83 -8.47 -22.63
CA ASP A 155 17.84 -9.91 -22.43
C ASP A 155 16.58 -10.54 -23.07
N GLY A 156 16.79 -11.50 -23.94
CA GLY A 156 15.68 -12.16 -24.67
C GLY A 156 15.00 -11.26 -25.70
N GLN A 157 13.67 -11.29 -25.71
CA GLN A 157 12.84 -10.67 -26.77
C GLN A 157 12.31 -9.27 -26.43
N TYR A 158 12.51 -8.81 -25.20
CA TYR A 158 11.91 -7.57 -24.71
C TYR A 158 12.97 -6.65 -24.11
N GLY A 159 12.87 -5.39 -24.47
CA GLY A 159 13.75 -4.35 -23.94
C GLY A 159 13.39 -3.93 -22.52
N PRO A 160 14.27 -3.17 -21.84
CA PRO A 160 14.09 -2.78 -20.45
C PRO A 160 12.88 -1.86 -20.24
N ASN A 161 12.54 -1.00 -21.22
CA ASN A 161 11.48 -0.01 -21.07
C ASN A 161 10.08 -0.62 -20.97
N VAL A 162 9.79 -1.69 -21.76
CA VAL A 162 8.48 -2.37 -21.67
C VAL A 162 8.32 -3.10 -20.35
N LYS A 163 9.40 -3.70 -19.82
CA LYS A 163 9.42 -4.34 -18.50
C LYS A 163 9.21 -3.31 -17.39
N ALA A 164 9.94 -2.19 -17.43
CA ALA A 164 9.80 -1.10 -16.47
C ALA A 164 8.37 -0.51 -16.47
N LEU A 165 7.79 -0.27 -17.66
CA LEU A 165 6.43 0.23 -17.78
C LEU A 165 5.41 -0.78 -17.19
N ALA A 166 5.59 -2.08 -17.41
CA ALA A 166 4.74 -3.11 -16.82
C ALA A 166 4.76 -3.06 -15.29
N ILE A 167 5.94 -2.94 -14.67
CA ILE A 167 6.14 -2.84 -13.23
C ILE A 167 5.46 -1.58 -12.67
N VAL A 168 5.66 -0.42 -13.32
CA VAL A 168 5.03 0.84 -12.91
C VAL A 168 3.50 0.77 -13.00
N LEU A 169 2.96 0.21 -14.08
CA LEU A 169 1.51 0.05 -14.24
C LEU A 169 0.92 -0.88 -13.18
N ALA A 170 1.56 -2.02 -12.92
CA ALA A 170 1.08 -2.99 -11.95
C ALA A 170 1.17 -2.47 -10.51
N TYR A 171 2.35 -2.01 -10.07
CA TYR A 171 2.61 -1.68 -8.67
C TYR A 171 2.41 -0.21 -8.35
N GLY A 172 2.74 0.70 -9.26
CA GLY A 172 2.58 2.14 -9.07
C GLY A 172 1.15 2.61 -9.25
N THR A 173 0.45 2.13 -10.29
CA THR A 173 -0.90 2.60 -10.65
C THR A 173 -2.01 1.56 -10.43
N LYS A 174 -1.67 0.34 -9.95
CA LYS A 174 -2.63 -0.74 -9.63
C LYS A 174 -3.45 -1.22 -10.83
N VAL A 175 -2.91 -1.13 -12.04
CA VAL A 175 -3.53 -1.68 -13.24
C VAL A 175 -3.40 -3.20 -13.23
N SER A 176 -4.49 -3.91 -13.55
CA SER A 176 -4.48 -5.38 -13.59
C SER A 176 -3.69 -5.92 -14.79
N GLU A 177 -3.11 -7.12 -14.67
CA GLU A 177 -2.34 -7.75 -15.75
C GLU A 177 -3.10 -7.82 -17.09
N PRO A 178 -4.39 -8.19 -17.14
CA PRO A 178 -5.14 -8.17 -18.40
C PRO A 178 -5.20 -6.78 -19.05
N GLN A 179 -5.39 -5.72 -18.24
CA GLN A 179 -5.44 -4.35 -18.75
C GLN A 179 -4.07 -3.86 -19.24
N ILE A 180 -2.97 -4.28 -18.59
CA ILE A 180 -1.60 -4.01 -19.05
C ILE A 180 -1.36 -4.67 -20.40
N LEU A 181 -1.79 -5.93 -20.58
CA LEU A 181 -1.69 -6.65 -21.86
C LEU A 181 -2.46 -5.96 -22.98
N ASP A 182 -3.68 -5.50 -22.68
CA ASP A 182 -4.51 -4.80 -23.65
C ASP A 182 -3.89 -3.46 -24.07
N LEU A 183 -3.33 -2.71 -23.11
CA LEU A 183 -2.57 -1.48 -23.40
C LEU A 183 -1.36 -1.75 -24.29
N PHE A 184 -0.55 -2.77 -23.98
CA PHE A 184 0.63 -3.11 -24.76
C PHE A 184 0.27 -3.56 -26.19
N ARG A 185 -0.76 -4.38 -26.34
CA ARG A 185 -1.27 -4.81 -27.66
C ARG A 185 -1.78 -3.63 -28.46
N SER A 186 -2.52 -2.72 -27.83
CA SER A 186 -3.01 -1.50 -28.48
C SER A 186 -1.87 -0.59 -28.97
N ALA A 187 -0.77 -0.56 -28.23
CA ALA A 187 0.46 0.14 -28.64
C ALA A 187 1.30 -0.64 -29.66
N GLY A 188 0.90 -1.84 -30.08
CA GLY A 188 1.62 -2.69 -31.04
C GLY A 188 2.69 -3.61 -30.43
N CYS A 189 2.78 -3.71 -29.10
CA CYS A 189 3.72 -4.59 -28.41
C CYS A 189 3.09 -5.97 -28.18
N GLN A 190 3.70 -7.02 -28.75
CA GLN A 190 3.20 -8.41 -28.66
C GLN A 190 3.80 -9.08 -27.40
N VAL A 191 3.06 -9.07 -26.30
CA VAL A 191 3.45 -9.69 -25.03
C VAL A 191 2.48 -10.79 -24.65
N SER A 192 3.00 -11.94 -24.22
CA SER A 192 2.17 -13.02 -23.65
C SER A 192 1.83 -12.76 -22.18
N ALA A 193 0.71 -13.31 -21.71
CA ALA A 193 0.35 -13.23 -20.29
C ALA A 193 1.43 -13.81 -19.37
N GLY A 194 2.02 -14.97 -19.77
CA GLY A 194 3.10 -15.59 -19.02
C GLY A 194 4.36 -14.72 -18.95
N SER A 195 4.73 -14.03 -20.04
CA SER A 195 5.88 -13.11 -20.03
C SER A 195 5.63 -11.93 -19.09
N LEU A 196 4.44 -11.34 -19.13
CA LEU A 196 4.08 -10.24 -18.23
C LEU A 196 4.13 -10.68 -16.77
N SER A 197 3.48 -11.80 -16.43
CA SER A 197 3.47 -12.35 -15.08
C SER A 197 4.88 -12.65 -14.57
N ASN A 198 5.75 -13.21 -15.43
CA ASN A 198 7.14 -13.45 -15.08
C ASN A 198 7.90 -12.15 -14.74
N TRP A 199 7.71 -11.07 -15.50
CA TRP A 199 8.36 -9.77 -15.18
C TRP A 199 7.88 -9.17 -13.87
N LEU A 200 6.64 -9.47 -13.46
CA LEU A 200 6.09 -8.96 -12.20
C LEU A 200 6.50 -9.81 -10.97
N ILE A 201 6.83 -11.09 -11.16
CA ILE A 201 7.05 -12.02 -10.06
C ILE A 201 8.54 -12.37 -9.88
N HIS A 202 9.28 -12.51 -10.98
CA HIS A 202 10.67 -12.98 -10.95
C HIS A 202 11.69 -11.84 -11.09
N ASP A 203 12.92 -12.09 -10.68
CA ASP A 203 14.08 -11.19 -10.80
C ASP A 203 13.87 -9.84 -10.06
N GLN A 204 13.16 -9.86 -8.91
CA GLN A 204 12.87 -8.68 -8.10
C GLN A 204 13.90 -8.43 -6.98
N ASP A 205 15.01 -9.18 -6.94
CA ASP A 205 16.03 -9.08 -5.88
C ASP A 205 16.59 -7.67 -5.73
N GLY A 206 16.76 -6.94 -6.84
CA GLY A 206 17.19 -5.54 -6.82
C GLY A 206 16.22 -4.63 -6.08
N PHE A 207 14.91 -4.77 -6.30
CA PHE A 207 13.89 -4.01 -5.59
C PHE A 207 13.79 -4.41 -4.11
N HIS A 208 13.98 -5.69 -3.80
CA HIS A 208 14.02 -6.14 -2.41
C HIS A 208 15.23 -5.58 -1.67
N ALA A 209 16.40 -5.57 -2.28
CA ALA A 209 17.60 -4.97 -1.70
C ALA A 209 17.45 -3.45 -1.49
N GLU A 210 16.88 -2.72 -2.46
CA GLU A 210 16.59 -1.30 -2.33
C GLU A 210 15.55 -1.04 -1.22
N LYS A 211 14.48 -1.82 -1.15
CA LYS A 211 13.49 -1.75 -0.07
C LYS A 211 14.16 -1.94 1.30
N ASP A 212 15.02 -2.94 1.44
CA ASP A 212 15.70 -3.21 2.71
C ASP A 212 16.69 -2.07 3.06
N ALA A 213 17.35 -1.46 2.06
CA ALA A 213 18.17 -0.27 2.27
C ALA A 213 17.34 0.96 2.68
N ILE A 214 16.15 1.15 2.10
CA ILE A 214 15.20 2.22 2.50
C ILE A 214 14.75 2.01 3.95
N VAL A 215 14.40 0.79 4.34
CA VAL A 215 14.01 0.48 5.73
C VAL A 215 15.16 0.76 6.69
N GLU A 216 16.38 0.36 6.34
CA GLU A 216 17.58 0.64 7.16
C GLU A 216 17.81 2.14 7.35
N ALA A 217 17.74 2.92 6.26
CA ALA A 217 17.84 4.37 6.31
C ALA A 217 16.70 5.00 7.12
N GLY A 218 15.48 4.48 6.96
CA GLY A 218 14.30 4.91 7.70
C GLY A 218 14.41 4.66 9.19
N LEU A 219 14.90 3.50 9.61
CA LEU A 219 15.17 3.18 11.02
C LEU A 219 16.24 4.11 11.64
N ARG A 220 17.25 4.52 10.86
CA ARG A 220 18.28 5.49 11.29
C ARG A 220 17.77 6.92 11.36
N SER A 221 16.74 7.27 10.58
CA SER A 221 16.26 8.64 10.44
C SER A 221 15.52 9.18 11.67
N SER A 222 15.01 8.29 12.55
CA SER A 222 14.25 8.68 13.72
C SER A 222 14.32 7.60 14.81
N PRO A 223 14.39 7.95 16.10
CA PRO A 223 14.30 7.01 17.20
C PRO A 223 12.90 6.44 17.40
N TRP A 224 11.90 6.94 16.70
CA TRP A 224 10.52 6.47 16.78
C TRP A 224 10.03 5.98 15.42
N GLN A 225 9.16 4.99 15.46
CA GLN A 225 8.51 4.43 14.28
C GLN A 225 7.01 4.22 14.57
N GLN A 226 6.23 4.20 13.54
CA GLN A 226 4.82 3.77 13.62
C GLN A 226 4.71 2.37 13.02
N ALA A 227 4.01 1.48 13.74
CA ALA A 227 3.72 0.13 13.27
C ALA A 227 2.22 -0.13 13.27
N ASP A 228 1.78 -0.90 12.28
CA ASP A 228 0.41 -1.42 12.17
C ASP A 228 0.45 -2.77 11.46
N ASP A 229 -0.58 -3.59 11.63
CA ASP A 229 -0.72 -4.84 10.90
C ASP A 229 -2.11 -4.98 10.29
N THR A 230 -2.18 -5.68 9.18
CA THR A 230 -3.45 -6.05 8.55
C THR A 230 -3.41 -7.46 8.03
N ALA A 231 -4.54 -8.19 8.15
CA ALA A 231 -4.65 -9.53 7.61
C ALA A 231 -4.58 -9.50 6.07
N THR A 232 -3.85 -10.42 5.49
CA THR A 232 -3.74 -10.61 4.04
C THR A 232 -3.79 -12.09 3.70
N ARG A 233 -3.98 -12.42 2.43
CA ARG A 233 -3.91 -13.79 1.93
C ARG A 233 -2.84 -13.91 0.87
N VAL A 234 -1.95 -14.88 1.04
CA VAL A 234 -0.89 -15.20 0.08
C VAL A 234 -0.99 -16.70 -0.26
N ASN A 235 -1.12 -17.02 -1.53
CA ASN A 235 -1.28 -18.40 -2.00
C ASN A 235 -2.39 -19.19 -1.26
N GLY A 236 -3.52 -18.52 -0.97
CA GLY A 236 -4.65 -19.14 -0.27
C GLY A 236 -4.47 -19.27 1.25
N GLN A 237 -3.31 -18.96 1.81
CA GLN A 237 -3.04 -18.98 3.25
C GLN A 237 -3.23 -17.60 3.89
N ASN A 238 -3.74 -17.58 5.11
CA ASN A 238 -3.85 -16.35 5.88
C ASN A 238 -2.46 -15.94 6.37
N GLN A 239 -2.09 -14.72 6.08
CA GLN A 239 -0.85 -14.08 6.50
C GLN A 239 -1.14 -12.66 6.98
N TYR A 240 -0.12 -11.91 7.36
CA TYR A 240 -0.23 -10.56 7.87
C TYR A 240 0.74 -9.65 7.15
N CYS A 241 0.25 -8.50 6.71
CA CYS A 241 1.08 -7.43 6.20
C CYS A 241 1.42 -6.50 7.36
N GLN A 242 2.68 -6.52 7.78
CA GLN A 242 3.23 -5.59 8.75
C GLN A 242 3.62 -4.30 8.05
N ILE A 243 3.23 -3.18 8.61
CA ILE A 243 3.51 -1.84 8.11
C ILE A 243 4.45 -1.16 9.10
N LEU A 244 5.57 -0.65 8.62
CA LEU A 244 6.52 0.13 9.41
C LEU A 244 6.77 1.45 8.71
N CYS A 245 6.58 2.57 9.39
CA CYS A 245 6.72 3.88 8.78
C CYS A 245 7.12 4.98 9.77
N ASN A 246 7.61 6.07 9.21
CA ASN A 246 7.68 7.39 9.84
C ASN A 246 7.39 8.45 8.75
N PRO A 247 7.46 9.77 9.00
CA PRO A 247 7.18 10.79 7.97
C PRO A 247 8.05 10.71 6.71
N LEU A 248 9.16 9.98 6.72
CA LEU A 248 10.11 9.90 5.60
C LEU A 248 9.93 8.65 4.74
N TYR A 249 9.37 7.56 5.28
CA TYR A 249 9.19 6.31 4.55
C TYR A 249 8.01 5.50 5.05
N THR A 250 7.55 4.57 4.21
CA THR A 250 6.61 3.49 4.57
C THR A 250 7.08 2.19 3.94
N ALA A 251 7.22 1.15 4.73
CA ALA A 251 7.60 -0.17 4.27
C ALA A 251 6.54 -1.21 4.66
N TYR A 252 6.40 -2.23 3.81
CA TYR A 252 5.48 -3.34 3.98
C TYR A 252 6.25 -4.65 4.02
N ARG A 253 5.94 -5.51 4.97
CA ARG A 253 6.52 -6.85 5.06
C ARG A 253 5.45 -7.88 5.38
N THR A 254 5.34 -8.91 4.58
CA THR A 254 4.42 -10.03 4.84
C THR A 254 5.04 -11.01 5.81
N THR A 255 4.29 -11.39 6.85
CA THR A 255 4.69 -12.36 7.87
C THR A 255 3.64 -13.47 7.99
N ALA A 256 4.07 -14.67 8.39
CA ALA A 256 3.17 -15.81 8.58
C ALA A 256 2.27 -15.64 9.83
N ALA A 257 2.72 -14.87 10.81
CA ALA A 257 2.01 -14.62 12.06
C ALA A 257 2.05 -13.11 12.40
N LYS A 258 1.19 -12.70 13.33
CA LYS A 258 1.20 -11.35 13.92
C LYS A 258 1.53 -11.42 15.42
N ASP A 259 2.51 -12.21 15.74
CA ASP A 259 3.04 -12.32 17.09
C ASP A 259 4.19 -11.32 17.33
N ARG A 260 4.67 -11.24 18.55
CA ARG A 260 5.74 -10.33 18.97
C ARG A 260 7.03 -10.56 18.18
N LEU A 261 7.39 -11.81 17.93
CA LEU A 261 8.58 -12.15 17.16
C LEU A 261 8.48 -11.74 15.69
N SER A 262 7.31 -11.82 15.10
CA SER A 262 7.07 -11.33 13.74
C SER A 262 7.23 -9.82 13.62
N VAL A 263 6.75 -9.06 14.61
CA VAL A 263 6.97 -7.61 14.67
C VAL A 263 8.46 -7.31 14.89
N LEU A 264 9.12 -8.04 15.77
CA LEU A 264 10.56 -7.92 16.03
C LEU A 264 11.38 -8.13 14.75
N ASP A 265 11.03 -9.11 13.90
CA ASP A 265 11.69 -9.35 12.62
C ASP A 265 11.58 -8.14 11.67
N VAL A 266 10.45 -7.45 11.72
CA VAL A 266 10.26 -6.21 10.93
C VAL A 266 11.17 -5.10 11.44
N LEU A 267 11.24 -4.90 12.77
CA LEU A 267 12.13 -3.93 13.40
C LEU A 267 13.63 -4.25 13.17
N ARG A 268 13.96 -5.52 13.03
CA ARG A 268 15.31 -6.01 12.68
C ARG A 268 15.62 -5.95 11.19
N ASN A 269 14.69 -5.48 10.37
CA ASN A 269 14.78 -5.49 8.92
C ASN A 269 15.10 -6.90 8.33
N GLY A 270 14.48 -7.94 8.90
CA GLY A 270 14.63 -9.33 8.47
C GLY A 270 15.96 -9.99 8.80
N ARG A 271 16.79 -9.38 9.63
CA ARG A 271 18.01 -10.03 10.14
C ARG A 271 17.66 -11.26 10.97
N PRO A 272 18.50 -12.32 10.98
CA PRO A 272 18.28 -13.50 11.79
C PRO A 272 18.09 -13.15 13.26
N ARG A 273 17.14 -13.81 13.93
CA ARG A 273 16.90 -13.64 15.35
C ARG A 273 18.08 -14.15 16.16
N THR A 274 18.40 -13.43 17.23
CA THR A 274 19.28 -13.87 18.30
C THR A 274 18.54 -13.79 19.62
N PHE A 275 18.95 -14.56 20.59
CA PHE A 275 18.30 -14.71 21.88
C PHE A 275 19.35 -14.55 22.98
N ARG A 276 19.09 -13.67 23.96
CA ARG A 276 20.02 -13.37 25.03
C ARG A 276 19.31 -13.34 26.37
N LEU A 277 19.79 -14.12 27.34
CA LEU A 277 19.37 -13.98 28.71
C LEU A 277 20.24 -12.94 29.41
N ASN A 278 19.65 -11.81 29.79
CA ASN A 278 20.27 -10.72 30.50
C ASN A 278 19.30 -10.08 31.52
N ALA A 279 19.66 -8.96 32.11
CA ALA A 279 18.83 -8.25 33.08
C ALA A 279 17.50 -7.79 32.45
N ASP A 280 17.50 -7.30 31.20
CA ASP A 280 16.29 -6.88 30.48
C ASP A 280 15.32 -8.05 30.27
N ALA A 281 15.80 -9.22 29.81
CA ALA A 281 14.96 -10.42 29.67
C ALA A 281 14.29 -10.81 31.01
N LEU A 282 15.02 -10.72 32.12
CA LEU A 282 14.47 -11.04 33.44
C LEU A 282 13.40 -10.05 33.89
N VAL A 283 13.56 -8.76 33.61
CA VAL A 283 12.57 -7.71 33.88
C VAL A 283 11.29 -7.97 33.08
N GLN A 284 11.41 -8.26 31.78
CA GLN A 284 10.28 -8.59 30.92
C GLN A 284 9.55 -9.85 31.40
N LEU A 285 10.28 -10.91 31.75
CA LEU A 285 9.70 -12.15 32.28
C LEU A 285 8.98 -11.92 33.60
N GLN A 286 9.46 -11.03 34.43
CA GLN A 286 8.77 -10.63 35.66
C GLN A 286 7.48 -9.87 35.37
N ALA A 287 7.52 -8.94 34.42
CA ALA A 287 6.35 -8.15 34.02
C ALA A 287 5.20 -9.02 33.48
N VAL A 288 5.53 -10.10 32.76
CA VAL A 288 4.50 -11.05 32.25
C VAL A 288 4.16 -12.16 33.27
N GLY A 289 4.63 -12.06 34.52
CA GLY A 289 4.22 -12.96 35.60
C GLY A 289 4.92 -14.31 35.64
N ILE A 290 6.07 -14.49 34.98
CA ILE A 290 6.88 -15.71 35.11
C ILE A 290 7.41 -15.83 36.53
N ALA A 291 7.11 -16.94 37.20
CA ALA A 291 7.45 -17.17 38.59
C ALA A 291 8.96 -17.04 38.87
N GLN A 292 9.33 -16.52 40.04
CA GLN A 292 10.72 -16.31 40.43
C GLN A 292 11.56 -17.60 40.35
N ILE A 293 10.98 -18.74 40.76
CA ILE A 293 11.66 -20.04 40.70
C ILE A 293 12.00 -20.43 39.25
N THR A 294 11.12 -20.12 38.31
CA THR A 294 11.37 -20.37 36.88
C THR A 294 12.48 -19.47 36.35
N ARG A 295 12.48 -18.17 36.74
CA ARG A 295 13.54 -17.22 36.37
C ARG A 295 14.90 -17.62 36.95
N GLN A 296 14.95 -18.14 38.18
CA GLN A 296 16.18 -18.70 38.77
C GLN A 296 16.69 -19.95 38.02
N ARG A 297 15.78 -20.84 37.59
CA ARG A 297 16.16 -22.00 36.80
C ARG A 297 16.67 -21.62 35.40
N LEU A 298 16.16 -20.55 34.80
CA LEU A 298 16.69 -20.02 33.53
C LEU A 298 18.15 -19.57 33.65
N LEU A 299 18.52 -18.95 34.77
CA LEU A 299 19.92 -18.55 35.02
C LEU A 299 20.89 -19.72 35.10
N LEU A 300 20.40 -20.93 35.40
CA LEU A 300 21.20 -22.16 35.40
C LEU A 300 21.19 -22.87 34.06
N ALA A 301 20.11 -22.69 33.29
CA ALA A 301 19.86 -23.41 32.03
C ALA A 301 20.39 -22.69 30.79
N LEU A 302 20.45 -21.36 30.81
CA LEU A 302 20.87 -20.55 29.66
C LEU A 302 22.14 -19.76 30.03
N PRO A 303 23.08 -19.57 29.09
CA PRO A 303 24.27 -18.76 29.35
C PRO A 303 23.87 -17.27 29.50
N TRP A 304 24.50 -16.63 30.49
CA TRP A 304 24.29 -15.22 30.79
C TRP A 304 24.99 -14.31 29.79
N GLU A 305 24.28 -13.32 29.24
CA GLU A 305 24.77 -12.29 28.30
C GLU A 305 25.45 -12.84 27.03
N GLN A 306 25.09 -14.04 26.61
CA GLN A 306 25.55 -14.64 25.36
C GLN A 306 24.40 -14.71 24.34
N ASP A 307 24.73 -14.43 23.07
CA ASP A 307 23.80 -14.58 21.99
C ASP A 307 23.69 -16.03 21.55
N LEU A 308 22.47 -16.51 21.47
CA LEU A 308 22.11 -17.84 21.00
C LEU A 308 21.31 -17.72 19.71
N ASP A 309 21.43 -18.70 18.83
CA ASP A 309 20.51 -18.88 17.72
C ASP A 309 19.21 -19.57 18.17
N GLU A 310 18.21 -19.58 17.27
CA GLU A 310 16.88 -20.12 17.56
C GLU A 310 16.91 -21.63 17.87
N ALA A 311 17.73 -22.39 17.15
CA ALA A 311 17.85 -23.84 17.36
C ALA A 311 18.45 -24.13 18.75
N THR A 312 19.51 -23.41 19.13
CA THR A 312 20.22 -23.57 20.40
C THR A 312 19.33 -23.23 21.59
N ILE A 313 18.61 -22.10 21.57
CA ILE A 313 17.72 -21.76 22.69
C ILE A 313 16.62 -22.78 22.86
N HIS A 314 16.00 -23.23 21.76
CA HIS A 314 14.96 -24.25 21.84
C HIS A 314 15.49 -25.59 22.36
N ALA A 315 16.68 -26.01 21.96
CA ALA A 315 17.32 -27.22 22.45
C ALA A 315 17.63 -27.14 23.95
N LEU A 316 18.19 -26.00 24.42
CA LEU A 316 18.46 -25.78 25.83
C LEU A 316 17.20 -25.77 26.69
N LEU A 317 16.14 -25.08 26.23
CA LEU A 317 14.85 -25.07 26.95
C LEU A 317 14.20 -26.46 26.97
N ALA A 318 14.36 -27.27 25.92
CA ALA A 318 13.82 -28.62 25.87
C ALA A 318 14.56 -29.57 26.80
N SER A 319 15.91 -29.50 26.86
CA SER A 319 16.75 -30.38 27.64
C SER A 319 16.81 -30.04 29.11
N GLN A 320 16.98 -28.73 29.42
CA GLN A 320 17.22 -28.28 30.81
C GLN A 320 15.91 -27.95 31.56
N LEU A 321 14.84 -27.57 30.83
CA LEU A 321 13.54 -27.19 31.41
C LEU A 321 12.38 -27.88 30.69
N PRO A 322 12.35 -29.24 30.62
CA PRO A 322 11.32 -29.98 29.87
C PRO A 322 9.91 -29.74 30.42
N GLN A 323 9.77 -29.43 31.70
CA GLN A 323 8.48 -29.22 32.37
C GLN A 323 7.86 -27.85 32.09
N LEU A 324 8.52 -26.96 31.33
CA LEU A 324 7.94 -25.67 30.98
C LEU A 324 6.69 -25.83 30.12
N GLY A 325 5.59 -25.23 30.54
CA GLY A 325 4.38 -25.14 29.75
C GLY A 325 4.59 -24.32 28.48
N LYS A 326 3.73 -24.53 27.49
CA LYS A 326 3.83 -23.88 26.18
C LYS A 326 3.87 -22.35 26.27
N GLU A 327 3.02 -21.75 27.09
CA GLU A 327 2.97 -20.29 27.26
C GLU A 327 4.24 -19.74 27.94
N ALA A 328 4.72 -20.37 29.00
CA ALA A 328 5.96 -19.96 29.67
C ALA A 328 7.15 -20.06 28.71
N ARG A 329 7.23 -21.11 27.91
CA ARG A 329 8.27 -21.27 26.88
C ARG A 329 8.21 -20.14 25.85
N LYS A 330 7.01 -19.82 25.34
CA LYS A 330 6.79 -18.69 24.42
C LYS A 330 7.29 -17.37 25.01
N TRP A 331 6.88 -17.04 26.24
CA TRP A 331 7.31 -15.81 26.91
C TRP A 331 8.83 -15.73 27.13
N ILE A 332 9.48 -16.86 27.40
CA ILE A 332 10.95 -16.91 27.55
C ILE A 332 11.61 -16.61 26.21
N VAL A 333 11.16 -17.25 25.14
CA VAL A 333 11.68 -17.02 23.78
C VAL A 333 11.46 -15.56 23.36
N ASP A 334 10.26 -15.03 23.55
CA ASP A 334 9.93 -13.63 23.25
C ASP A 334 10.85 -12.67 24.03
N ALA A 335 10.95 -12.82 25.34
CA ALA A 335 11.74 -11.92 26.19
C ALA A 335 13.24 -11.96 25.87
N THR A 336 13.80 -13.16 25.61
CA THR A 336 15.21 -13.29 25.26
C THR A 336 15.52 -12.75 23.86
N ALA A 337 14.60 -12.85 22.90
CA ALA A 337 14.74 -12.24 21.57
C ALA A 337 14.71 -10.71 21.64
N VAL A 338 13.76 -10.14 22.40
CA VAL A 338 13.68 -8.69 22.60
C VAL A 338 14.90 -8.16 23.35
N ALA A 339 15.37 -8.86 24.39
CA ALA A 339 16.58 -8.48 25.12
C ALA A 339 17.85 -8.53 24.27
N ALA A 340 17.94 -9.48 23.33
CA ALA A 340 19.03 -9.49 22.34
C ALA A 340 18.92 -8.30 21.38
N TYR A 341 17.70 -7.95 20.95
CA TYR A 341 17.46 -6.77 20.12
C TYR A 341 17.87 -5.47 20.81
N HIS A 342 17.57 -5.31 22.09
CA HIS A 342 17.95 -4.12 22.86
C HIS A 342 19.45 -4.03 23.13
N ALA A 343 20.13 -5.15 23.25
CA ALA A 343 21.55 -5.21 23.60
C ALA A 343 22.50 -5.08 22.41
N GLN A 344 22.01 -5.27 21.17
CA GLN A 344 22.84 -5.20 19.97
C GLN A 344 23.22 -3.76 19.61
N LEU A 345 24.35 -3.57 18.88
CA LEU A 345 24.88 -2.26 18.45
C LEU A 345 25.07 -2.16 16.93
N GLU A 346 24.68 -3.20 16.18
CA GLU A 346 24.98 -3.32 14.74
C GLU A 346 24.04 -2.51 13.86
N PHE A 347 22.81 -2.31 14.31
CA PHE A 347 21.76 -1.62 13.55
C PHE A 347 20.90 -0.74 14.50
N PRO A 348 20.10 0.20 13.94
CA PRO A 348 19.29 1.11 14.74
C PRO A 348 18.26 0.37 15.60
N ILE A 349 18.12 0.79 16.85
CA ILE A 349 17.08 0.33 17.78
C ILE A 349 15.98 1.37 17.81
N VAL A 350 14.73 0.93 17.61
CA VAL A 350 13.55 1.77 17.78
C VAL A 350 13.27 1.95 19.27
N ARG A 351 13.27 3.20 19.74
CA ARG A 351 13.05 3.53 21.15
C ARG A 351 11.59 3.76 21.49
N LEU A 352 10.84 4.35 20.57
CA LEU A 352 9.41 4.64 20.71
C LEU A 352 8.65 4.04 19.54
N LEU A 353 7.66 3.22 19.84
CA LEU A 353 6.75 2.64 18.86
C LEU A 353 5.36 3.26 18.98
N LEU A 354 4.84 3.82 17.88
CA LEU A 354 3.45 4.26 17.78
C LEU A 354 2.64 3.13 17.14
N CYS A 355 1.66 2.57 17.84
CA CYS A 355 0.86 1.44 17.37
C CYS A 355 -0.53 1.42 18.00
N ASP A 356 -1.33 0.41 17.70
CA ASP A 356 -2.54 0.12 18.48
C ASP A 356 -2.18 -0.55 19.82
N ASP A 357 -3.19 -0.82 20.66
CA ASP A 357 -3.03 -1.48 21.98
C ASP A 357 -2.93 -3.01 21.87
N ALA A 358 -2.47 -3.54 20.74
CA ALA A 358 -2.39 -4.98 20.57
C ALA A 358 -1.18 -5.59 21.33
N PRO A 359 -1.34 -6.77 21.94
CA PRO A 359 -0.33 -7.37 22.83
C PRO A 359 1.01 -7.66 22.15
N GLN A 360 1.04 -7.83 20.82
CA GLN A 360 2.26 -8.10 20.06
C GLN A 360 3.24 -6.92 20.06
N PHE A 361 2.77 -5.68 20.25
CA PHE A 361 3.62 -4.50 20.28
C PHE A 361 4.22 -4.20 21.65
N GLN A 362 3.66 -4.78 22.71
CA GLN A 362 4.13 -4.53 24.08
C GLN A 362 5.52 -5.09 24.32
N CYS A 363 6.32 -4.36 25.09
CA CYS A 363 7.70 -4.72 25.50
C CYS A 363 8.72 -4.80 24.34
N LEU A 364 8.41 -4.34 23.13
CA LEU A 364 9.36 -4.32 22.00
C LEU A 364 10.30 -3.13 22.02
N THR A 365 9.90 -2.03 22.64
CA THR A 365 10.63 -0.76 22.68
C THR A 365 10.58 -0.17 24.07
N ASP A 366 11.45 0.81 24.36
CA ASP A 366 11.49 1.48 25.67
C ASP A 366 10.16 2.17 25.99
N ASP A 367 9.58 2.84 24.98
CA ASP A 367 8.32 3.55 25.09
C ASP A 367 7.30 3.07 24.02
N LEU A 368 6.03 3.11 24.37
CA LEU A 368 4.90 2.80 23.49
C LEU A 368 3.92 3.97 23.50
N ALA A 369 3.60 4.50 22.32
CA ALA A 369 2.56 5.50 22.14
C ALA A 369 1.36 4.91 21.41
N LEU A 370 0.15 5.11 21.96
CA LEU A 370 -1.06 4.57 21.34
C LEU A 370 -1.56 5.46 20.20
N CYS A 371 -2.00 4.81 19.13
CA CYS A 371 -2.52 5.47 17.95
C CYS A 371 -3.87 6.15 18.23
N TRP A 372 -3.95 7.47 18.05
CA TRP A 372 -5.17 8.27 18.25
C TRP A 372 -6.37 7.80 17.42
N VAL A 373 -6.13 7.21 16.25
CA VAL A 373 -7.19 6.68 15.38
C VAL A 373 -7.85 5.46 16.05
N HIS A 374 -7.05 4.58 16.66
CA HIS A 374 -7.55 3.40 17.36
C HIS A 374 -8.23 3.82 18.69
N ASP A 375 -7.62 4.72 19.44
CA ASP A 375 -8.21 5.28 20.66
C ASP A 375 -9.54 5.98 20.36
N GLY A 376 -9.60 6.79 19.32
CA GLY A 376 -10.84 7.42 18.85
C GLY A 376 -11.97 6.43 18.52
N ARG A 377 -11.66 5.18 18.14
CA ARG A 377 -12.67 4.12 17.96
C ARG A 377 -13.26 3.66 19.28
N HIS A 378 -12.48 3.67 20.36
CA HIS A 378 -13.00 3.37 21.71
C HIS A 378 -13.97 4.45 22.18
N TYR A 379 -13.67 5.73 21.98
CA TYR A 379 -14.60 6.83 22.29
C TYR A 379 -15.90 6.75 21.48
N LYS A 380 -15.86 6.34 20.23
CA LYS A 380 -17.06 6.15 19.40
C LYS A 380 -17.95 5.01 19.91
N LYS A 381 -17.39 4.02 20.60
CA LYS A 381 -18.14 2.93 21.24
C LYS A 381 -18.81 3.36 22.54
N LEU A 382 -18.36 4.44 23.17
CA LEU A 382 -19.04 5.08 24.30
C LEU A 382 -20.25 5.82 23.74
N GLY A 383 -21.26 5.06 23.29
CA GLY A 383 -22.49 5.61 22.72
C GLY A 383 -23.08 6.66 23.65
N HIS A 384 -23.79 7.64 23.11
CA HIS A 384 -24.52 8.63 23.87
C HIS A 384 -25.33 7.94 24.97
N CYS A 385 -24.87 8.01 26.20
CA CYS A 385 -25.63 7.66 27.37
C CYS A 385 -26.71 8.74 27.59
N SER A 386 -27.68 8.78 26.66
CA SER A 386 -28.87 9.63 26.77
C SER A 386 -29.82 9.23 27.93
N ARG A 387 -29.42 8.22 28.73
CA ARG A 387 -30.19 7.77 29.91
C ARG A 387 -29.80 8.43 31.23
N CYS A 388 -28.76 9.26 31.27
CA CYS A 388 -28.34 9.88 32.54
C CYS A 388 -28.78 11.35 32.72
N ILE A 389 -29.53 11.95 31.79
CA ILE A 389 -30.03 13.34 31.92
C ILE A 389 -31.58 13.38 31.87
N GLY A 390 -32.21 12.43 32.54
CA GLY A 390 -33.66 12.38 32.64
C GLY A 390 -34.11 11.99 34.04
N GLY A 391 -33.69 12.77 35.03
CA GLY A 391 -34.10 12.50 36.41
C GLY A 391 -33.77 13.62 37.36
N ARG A 392 -34.51 14.74 37.25
CA ARG A 392 -35.12 15.52 38.36
C ARG A 392 -36.03 16.59 37.78
#